data_5ab7a22fbb222f40cd5e83623a63f90f
#
_entry.id   5ab7a22fbb222f40cd5e83623a63f90f
#
_cell.length_a   1.000
_cell.length_b   1.000
_cell.length_c   1.000
_cell.angle_alpha   90.00
_cell.angle_beta   90.00
_cell.angle_gamma   90.00
#
_symmetry.space_group_name_H-M   'P 1'
#
loop_
_entity.id
_entity.type
_entity.pdbx_description
1 polymer ?
#
loop_
_entity_poly.entity_id
_entity_poly.type
_entity_poly.pdbx_seq_one_letter_code
_entity_poly.pdbx_strand_id
1 'polypeptide(L)'
;MLNCKKENCTGCGVCAYSCPKSAINMVESVEGFLYPKVDRSLCVDCNLCNKVCPSLKKPSIGDFADCYAVQLINKTTLRHCASGGAFYGIAQTVLEQNGAIFGVVDFGTELRYQKATSLKELDELTGSKYFQCAISEKAYGEIIESTQKGLTLVSGTPCMVAAIRNLQRINRKKEGGHAHYQLITSNPINRPDPCFHRTSPAGLVLLGRKKSNADFH
;
A
#
# COMPACT_ATOMS: atom_id res chain seq x y z
N MET A 1 -9.63 5.47 -21.86
CA MET A 1 -8.15 5.64 -21.83
C MET A 1 -7.72 6.29 -20.52
N LEU A 2 -6.50 6.04 -20.02
CA LEU A 2 -5.99 6.63 -18.77
C LEU A 2 -5.89 8.17 -18.87
N ASN A 3 -6.51 8.88 -17.91
CA ASN A 3 -6.61 10.35 -17.90
C ASN A 3 -5.71 11.00 -16.85
N CYS A 4 -4.89 10.21 -16.13
CA CYS A 4 -3.96 10.75 -15.16
C CYS A 4 -2.84 11.52 -15.87
N LYS A 5 -2.70 12.81 -15.58
CA LYS A 5 -1.60 13.64 -16.11
C LYS A 5 -0.29 13.23 -15.47
N LYS A 6 0.84 13.41 -16.19
CA LYS A 6 2.19 13.07 -15.72
C LYS A 6 2.51 13.74 -14.37
N GLU A 7 2.14 15.01 -14.23
CA GLU A 7 2.38 15.82 -13.01
C GLU A 7 1.68 15.26 -11.76
N ASN A 8 0.57 14.56 -11.97
CA ASN A 8 -0.24 13.97 -10.89
C ASN A 8 0.01 12.47 -10.71
N CYS A 9 0.84 11.86 -11.55
CA CYS A 9 1.12 10.45 -11.52
C CYS A 9 2.15 10.13 -10.43
N THR A 10 1.82 9.21 -9.52
CA THR A 10 2.71 8.78 -8.43
C THR A 10 3.55 7.56 -8.78
N GLY A 11 3.41 7.01 -9.99
CA GLY A 11 4.16 5.83 -10.43
C GLY A 11 3.77 4.53 -9.73
N CYS A 12 2.61 4.46 -9.09
CA CYS A 12 2.20 3.31 -8.27
C CYS A 12 1.89 2.03 -9.06
N GLY A 13 1.76 2.07 -10.38
CA GLY A 13 1.58 0.90 -11.24
C GLY A 13 0.19 0.25 -11.24
N VAL A 14 -0.75 0.70 -10.39
CA VAL A 14 -2.09 0.08 -10.27
C VAL A 14 -2.88 0.07 -11.57
N CYS A 15 -2.69 1.04 -12.45
CA CYS A 15 -3.34 1.12 -13.75
C CYS A 15 -2.86 0.02 -14.71
N ALA A 16 -1.57 -0.35 -14.66
CA ALA A 16 -1.00 -1.46 -15.42
C ALA A 16 -1.61 -2.79 -14.91
N TYR A 17 -1.51 -3.05 -13.60
CA TYR A 17 -2.08 -4.24 -12.98
C TYR A 17 -3.58 -4.43 -13.29
N SER A 18 -4.35 -3.36 -13.27
CA SER A 18 -5.81 -3.45 -13.47
C SER A 18 -6.24 -3.54 -14.93
N CYS A 19 -5.31 -3.42 -15.88
CA CYS A 19 -5.65 -3.44 -17.31
C CYS A 19 -5.92 -4.87 -17.80
N PRO A 20 -7.18 -5.22 -18.18
CA PRO A 20 -7.51 -6.59 -18.59
C PRO A 20 -6.93 -6.97 -19.96
N LYS A 21 -6.35 -6.01 -20.68
CA LYS A 21 -5.71 -6.19 -21.99
C LYS A 21 -4.21 -5.99 -21.94
N SER A 22 -3.63 -5.83 -20.74
CA SER A 22 -2.19 -5.52 -20.57
C SER A 22 -1.71 -4.37 -21.47
N ALA A 23 -2.60 -3.41 -21.74
CA ALA A 23 -2.36 -2.28 -22.65
C ALA A 23 -1.55 -1.16 -21.97
N ILE A 24 -1.11 -1.32 -20.72
CA ILE A 24 -0.40 -0.27 -19.98
C ILE A 24 0.90 -0.85 -19.44
N ASN A 25 2.02 -0.29 -19.87
CA ASN A 25 3.35 -0.62 -19.38
C ASN A 25 3.89 0.53 -18.54
N MET A 26 4.57 0.22 -17.43
CA MET A 26 5.30 1.21 -16.66
C MET A 26 6.67 1.44 -17.29
N VAL A 27 6.96 2.67 -17.68
CA VAL A 27 8.20 3.05 -18.37
C VAL A 27 8.96 4.07 -17.51
N GLU A 28 10.25 3.85 -17.36
CA GLU A 28 11.12 4.74 -16.61
C GLU A 28 11.39 6.03 -17.42
N SER A 29 11.32 7.18 -16.76
CA SER A 29 11.71 8.47 -17.32
C SER A 29 13.22 8.69 -17.16
N VAL A 30 13.75 9.73 -17.81
CA VAL A 30 15.15 10.13 -17.66
C VAL A 30 15.55 10.47 -16.21
N GLU A 31 14.58 10.83 -15.39
CA GLU A 31 14.79 11.11 -13.96
C GLU A 31 14.64 9.85 -13.07
N GLY A 32 14.50 8.65 -13.65
CA GLY A 32 14.38 7.39 -12.93
C GLY A 32 12.97 7.10 -12.36
N PHE A 33 11.93 7.86 -12.76
CA PHE A 33 10.57 7.64 -12.27
C PHE A 33 9.72 6.85 -13.25
N LEU A 34 8.91 5.92 -12.73
CA LEU A 34 8.02 5.11 -13.52
C LEU A 34 6.72 5.85 -13.86
N TYR A 35 6.35 5.83 -15.14
CA TYR A 35 5.10 6.39 -15.66
C TYR A 35 4.38 5.39 -16.56
N PRO A 36 3.04 5.37 -16.58
CA PRO A 36 2.27 4.49 -17.44
C PRO A 36 2.31 4.97 -18.91
N LYS A 37 2.67 4.06 -19.80
CA LYS A 37 2.56 4.23 -21.25
C LYS A 37 1.45 3.31 -21.76
N VAL A 38 0.44 3.90 -22.43
CA VAL A 38 -0.71 3.16 -22.94
C VAL A 38 -0.46 2.76 -24.38
N ASP A 39 -0.56 1.46 -24.69
CA ASP A 39 -0.64 0.96 -26.04
C ASP A 39 -2.08 1.09 -26.55
N ARG A 40 -2.28 1.98 -27.53
CA ARG A 40 -3.59 2.28 -28.08
C ARG A 40 -4.16 1.16 -28.95
N SER A 41 -3.32 0.30 -29.49
CA SER A 41 -3.76 -0.84 -30.31
C SER A 41 -4.43 -1.92 -29.47
N LEU A 42 -4.05 -2.04 -28.20
CA LEU A 42 -4.58 -3.00 -27.24
C LEU A 42 -5.70 -2.42 -26.34
N CYS A 43 -5.77 -1.10 -26.23
CA CYS A 43 -6.70 -0.42 -25.33
C CYS A 43 -8.15 -0.48 -25.84
N VAL A 44 -9.03 -1.08 -25.04
CA VAL A 44 -10.47 -1.20 -25.33
C VAL A 44 -11.32 -0.15 -24.58
N ASP A 45 -10.73 0.91 -24.08
CA ASP A 45 -11.37 2.03 -23.38
C ASP A 45 -12.33 1.64 -22.22
N CYS A 46 -12.08 0.52 -21.53
CA CYS A 46 -12.92 0.02 -20.43
C CYS A 46 -12.93 0.92 -19.18
N ASN A 47 -12.05 1.91 -19.12
CA ASN A 47 -11.94 2.92 -18.06
C ASN A 47 -11.57 2.38 -16.65
N LEU A 48 -11.12 1.13 -16.53
CA LEU A 48 -10.70 0.56 -15.23
C LEU A 48 -9.49 1.28 -14.64
N CYS A 49 -8.50 1.62 -15.48
CA CYS A 49 -7.31 2.34 -15.07
C CYS A 49 -7.61 3.68 -14.37
N ASN A 50 -8.66 4.39 -14.79
CA ASN A 50 -9.09 5.63 -14.13
C ASN A 50 -9.86 5.37 -12.83
N LYS A 51 -10.59 4.25 -12.74
CA LYS A 51 -11.36 3.89 -11.54
C LYS A 51 -10.46 3.47 -10.37
N VAL A 52 -9.29 2.90 -10.66
CA VAL A 52 -8.33 2.46 -9.64
C VAL A 52 -7.29 3.53 -9.29
N CYS A 53 -7.06 4.50 -10.17
CA CYS A 53 -6.01 5.52 -10.00
C CYS A 53 -6.27 6.37 -8.75
N PRO A 54 -5.32 6.42 -7.78
CA PRO A 54 -5.48 7.20 -6.56
C PRO A 54 -5.48 8.71 -6.81
N SER A 55 -4.82 9.17 -7.86
CA SER A 55 -4.81 10.59 -8.26
C SER A 55 -6.13 11.06 -8.86
N LEU A 56 -6.90 10.15 -9.49
CA LEU A 56 -8.20 10.45 -10.08
C LEU A 56 -9.37 10.08 -9.14
N LYS A 57 -9.19 9.09 -8.29
CA LYS A 57 -10.18 8.59 -7.33
C LYS A 57 -9.56 8.53 -5.95
N LYS A 58 -9.60 9.66 -5.27
CA LYS A 58 -9.17 9.75 -3.86
C LYS A 58 -10.07 8.85 -3.01
N PRO A 59 -9.50 7.96 -2.18
CA PRO A 59 -10.30 7.23 -1.21
C PRO A 59 -10.91 8.20 -0.20
N SER A 60 -12.12 7.89 0.29
CA SER A 60 -12.69 8.63 1.41
C SER A 60 -11.81 8.42 2.64
N ILE A 61 -11.40 9.52 3.25
CA ILE A 61 -10.73 9.53 4.54
C ILE A 61 -11.82 9.69 5.58
N GLY A 62 -11.92 8.75 6.53
CA GLY A 62 -12.80 8.91 7.68
C GLY A 62 -12.26 9.95 8.66
N ASP A 63 -13.10 10.39 9.58
CA ASP A 63 -12.66 11.24 10.68
C ASP A 63 -11.63 10.51 11.55
N PHE A 64 -10.61 11.22 12.01
CA PHE A 64 -9.66 10.68 12.97
C PHE A 64 -10.34 10.64 14.34
N ALA A 65 -10.44 9.45 14.94
CA ALA A 65 -10.98 9.32 16.28
C ALA A 65 -9.96 9.73 17.34
N ASP A 66 -8.72 9.19 17.24
CA ASP A 66 -7.67 9.38 18.23
C ASP A 66 -6.29 9.36 17.60
N CYS A 67 -5.29 9.96 18.29
CA CYS A 67 -3.90 9.96 17.91
C CYS A 67 -3.05 9.40 19.06
N TYR A 68 -2.21 8.41 18.79
CA TYR A 68 -1.39 7.74 19.79
C TYR A 68 0.09 7.85 19.45
N ALA A 69 0.93 8.14 20.46
CA ALA A 69 2.37 7.94 20.39
C ALA A 69 2.65 6.50 20.86
N VAL A 70 3.36 5.72 20.04
CA VAL A 70 3.62 4.31 20.29
C VAL A 70 5.11 4.03 20.31
N GLN A 71 5.57 3.22 21.29
CA GLN A 71 6.92 2.71 21.34
C GLN A 71 6.93 1.24 21.81
N LEU A 72 7.71 0.40 21.14
CA LEU A 72 7.94 -0.98 21.57
C LEU A 72 8.69 -1.01 22.91
N ILE A 73 8.24 -1.89 23.82
CA ILE A 73 8.86 -2.12 25.11
C ILE A 73 10.20 -2.86 24.94
N ASN A 74 10.26 -3.83 24.03
CA ASN A 74 11.47 -4.60 23.74
C ASN A 74 12.51 -3.71 23.04
N LYS A 75 13.55 -3.33 23.77
CA LYS A 75 14.59 -2.43 23.28
C LYS A 75 15.48 -3.06 22.18
N THR A 76 15.63 -4.38 22.17
CA THR A 76 16.40 -5.09 21.14
C THR A 76 15.68 -4.99 19.80
N THR A 77 14.40 -5.33 19.77
CA THR A 77 13.55 -5.20 18.56
C THR A 77 13.44 -3.74 18.11
N LEU A 78 13.25 -2.81 19.06
CA LEU A 78 13.15 -1.39 18.77
C LEU A 78 14.34 -0.83 17.99
N ARG A 79 15.57 -1.32 18.27
CA ARG A 79 16.80 -0.84 17.59
C ARG A 79 16.82 -1.14 16.08
N HIS A 80 16.07 -2.15 15.64
CA HIS A 80 15.93 -2.52 14.22
C HIS A 80 14.71 -1.88 13.54
N CYS A 81 13.88 -1.18 14.31
CA CYS A 81 12.67 -0.54 13.81
C CYS A 81 12.90 0.94 13.48
N ALA A 82 12.08 1.46 12.60
CA ALA A 82 11.94 2.90 12.40
C ALA A 82 11.10 3.52 13.54
N SER A 83 11.52 4.67 14.06
CA SER A 83 10.83 5.42 15.12
C SER A 83 10.48 4.57 16.34
N GLY A 84 9.24 4.57 16.80
CA GLY A 84 8.76 3.79 17.93
C GLY A 84 8.44 2.32 17.64
N GLY A 85 8.64 1.83 16.42
CA GLY A 85 8.38 0.43 16.05
C GLY A 85 6.89 0.08 15.93
N ALA A 86 6.01 1.06 15.73
CA ALA A 86 4.56 0.83 15.63
C ALA A 86 4.20 -0.19 14.54
N PHE A 87 4.86 -0.12 13.36
CA PHE A 87 4.65 -1.10 12.30
C PHE A 87 4.95 -2.52 12.78
N TYR A 88 6.08 -2.73 13.45
CA TYR A 88 6.48 -4.05 13.95
C TYR A 88 5.46 -4.60 14.96
N GLY A 89 5.04 -3.81 15.94
CA GLY A 89 4.07 -4.24 16.95
C GLY A 89 2.72 -4.65 16.34
N ILE A 90 2.21 -3.86 15.39
CA ILE A 90 0.97 -4.19 14.68
C ILE A 90 1.15 -5.44 13.81
N ALA A 91 2.28 -5.54 13.10
CA ALA A 91 2.61 -6.68 12.26
C ALA A 91 2.72 -7.98 13.07
N GLN A 92 3.35 -7.94 14.24
CA GLN A 92 3.42 -9.08 15.15
C GLN A 92 2.01 -9.56 15.54
N THR A 93 1.12 -8.65 15.92
CA THR A 93 -0.28 -9.00 16.26
C THR A 93 -1.02 -9.64 15.07
N VAL A 94 -0.74 -9.19 13.84
CA VAL A 94 -1.31 -9.80 12.63
C VAL A 94 -0.79 -11.22 12.43
N LEU A 95 0.51 -11.46 12.63
CA LEU A 95 1.09 -12.81 12.54
C LEU A 95 0.53 -13.75 13.61
N GLU A 96 0.34 -13.30 14.85
CA GLU A 96 -0.27 -14.07 15.94
C GLU A 96 -1.69 -14.53 15.58
N GLN A 97 -2.39 -13.81 14.71
CA GLN A 97 -3.68 -14.16 14.16
C GLN A 97 -3.62 -14.93 12.83
N ASN A 98 -2.49 -15.51 12.48
CA ASN A 98 -2.23 -16.19 11.21
C ASN A 98 -2.49 -15.31 9.97
N GLY A 99 -2.32 -14.00 10.11
CA GLY A 99 -2.44 -13.05 9.02
C GLY A 99 -1.20 -12.97 8.14
N ALA A 100 -1.30 -12.21 7.06
CA ALA A 100 -0.20 -11.92 6.16
C ALA A 100 0.19 -10.44 6.21
N ILE A 101 1.48 -10.17 6.05
CA ILE A 101 2.02 -8.82 6.03
C ILE A 101 2.67 -8.58 4.68
N PHE A 102 2.45 -7.41 4.11
CA PHE A 102 3.13 -6.94 2.92
C PHE A 102 3.85 -5.63 3.21
N GLY A 103 5.09 -5.57 2.83
CA GLY A 103 5.95 -4.39 2.98
C GLY A 103 7.10 -4.42 2.00
N VAL A 104 7.99 -3.45 2.09
CA VAL A 104 9.13 -3.30 1.19
C VAL A 104 10.37 -3.90 1.84
N VAL A 105 11.05 -4.79 1.10
CA VAL A 105 12.38 -5.31 1.41
C VAL A 105 13.41 -4.60 0.54
N ASP A 106 14.55 -4.32 1.14
CA ASP A 106 15.73 -3.77 0.49
C ASP A 106 16.72 -4.88 0.18
N PHE A 107 16.96 -5.13 -1.10
CA PHE A 107 17.96 -6.10 -1.58
C PHE A 107 19.30 -5.44 -1.93
N GLY A 108 19.49 -4.17 -1.54
CA GLY A 108 20.70 -3.39 -1.81
C GLY A 108 20.72 -2.77 -3.21
N THR A 109 20.31 -3.49 -4.23
CA THR A 109 20.25 -3.02 -5.63
C THR A 109 18.86 -2.58 -6.04
N GLU A 110 17.83 -3.06 -5.35
CA GLU A 110 16.44 -2.75 -5.66
C GLU A 110 15.54 -2.91 -4.42
N LEU A 111 14.41 -2.23 -4.44
CA LEU A 111 13.35 -2.36 -3.46
C LEU A 111 12.20 -3.18 -4.06
N ARG A 112 11.73 -4.19 -3.33
CA ARG A 112 10.60 -5.03 -3.75
C ARG A 112 9.56 -5.15 -2.66
N TYR A 113 8.29 -5.19 -3.05
CA TYR A 113 7.21 -5.63 -2.17
C TYR A 113 7.31 -7.13 -1.94
N GLN A 114 7.27 -7.53 -0.67
CA GLN A 114 7.33 -8.93 -0.27
C GLN A 114 6.27 -9.23 0.79
N LYS A 115 5.81 -10.47 0.78
CA LYS A 115 4.92 -11.04 1.79
C LYS A 115 5.76 -11.58 2.94
N ALA A 116 5.29 -11.35 4.18
CA ALA A 116 5.79 -11.98 5.39
C ALA A 116 4.66 -12.72 6.11
N THR A 117 4.96 -13.93 6.57
CA THR A 117 4.06 -14.80 7.33
C THR A 117 4.73 -15.32 8.60
N SER A 118 5.96 -14.91 8.87
CA SER A 118 6.76 -15.25 10.03
C SER A 118 7.49 -14.03 10.59
N LEU A 119 7.93 -14.10 11.85
CA LEU A 119 8.72 -13.04 12.49
C LEU A 119 10.05 -12.80 11.78
N LYS A 120 10.71 -13.87 11.28
CA LYS A 120 11.97 -13.75 10.53
C LYS A 120 11.78 -12.95 9.25
N GLU A 121 10.71 -13.21 8.50
CA GLU A 121 10.38 -12.44 7.28
C GLU A 121 9.94 -11.01 7.62
N LEU A 122 9.28 -10.80 8.78
CA LEU A 122 8.91 -9.47 9.24
C LEU A 122 10.14 -8.59 9.50
N ASP A 123 11.23 -9.16 10.03
CA ASP A 123 12.46 -8.41 10.29
C ASP A 123 13.04 -7.80 8.99
N GLU A 124 12.89 -8.45 7.84
CA GLU A 124 13.32 -7.92 6.55
C GLU A 124 12.49 -6.73 6.07
N LEU A 125 11.23 -6.63 6.53
CA LEU A 125 10.33 -5.52 6.21
C LEU A 125 10.57 -4.28 7.09
N THR A 126 11.35 -4.39 8.15
CA THR A 126 11.58 -3.29 9.11
C THR A 126 12.53 -2.22 8.56
N GLY A 127 12.58 -1.09 9.24
CA GLY A 127 13.41 0.03 8.84
C GLY A 127 12.81 0.88 7.72
N SER A 128 13.28 2.12 7.61
CA SER A 128 12.82 3.06 6.57
C SER A 128 13.54 2.79 5.25
N LYS A 129 12.80 2.76 4.16
CA LYS A 129 13.32 2.67 2.79
C LYS A 129 13.13 4.02 2.12
N TYR A 130 14.22 4.57 1.59
CA TYR A 130 14.26 5.97 1.11
C TYR A 130 14.24 6.11 -0.41
N PHE A 131 13.99 5.02 -1.14
CA PHE A 131 13.85 5.02 -2.59
C PHE A 131 12.44 4.64 -3.02
N GLN A 132 12.07 4.99 -4.26
CA GLN A 132 10.79 4.60 -4.82
C GLN A 132 10.77 3.08 -5.03
N CYS A 133 9.78 2.41 -4.43
CA CYS A 133 9.49 1.02 -4.71
C CYS A 133 8.22 0.93 -5.56
N ALA A 134 8.31 0.30 -6.71
CA ALA A 134 7.14 -0.03 -7.50
C ALA A 134 6.51 -1.33 -6.97
N ILE A 135 5.18 -1.38 -6.89
CA ILE A 135 4.48 -2.64 -6.65
C ILE A 135 4.38 -3.36 -7.99
N SER A 136 4.96 -4.57 -8.08
CA SER A 136 4.82 -5.41 -9.26
C SER A 136 3.37 -5.91 -9.42
N GLU A 137 3.00 -6.32 -10.64
CA GLU A 137 1.69 -6.94 -10.88
C GLU A 137 1.48 -8.18 -10.02
N LYS A 138 2.53 -8.99 -9.84
CA LYS A 138 2.52 -10.15 -8.95
C LYS A 138 2.20 -9.75 -7.50
N ALA A 139 2.88 -8.73 -6.97
CA ALA A 139 2.65 -8.27 -5.60
C ALA A 139 1.23 -7.69 -5.40
N TYR A 140 0.68 -6.98 -6.38
CA TYR A 140 -0.72 -6.57 -6.35
C TYR A 140 -1.67 -7.77 -6.29
N GLY A 141 -1.43 -8.80 -7.10
CA GLY A 141 -2.21 -10.03 -7.11
C GLY A 141 -2.17 -10.73 -5.75
N GLU A 142 -0.99 -10.94 -5.19
CA GLU A 142 -0.79 -11.57 -3.88
C GLU A 142 -1.46 -10.79 -2.74
N ILE A 143 -1.37 -9.44 -2.75
CA ILE A 143 -2.05 -8.59 -1.78
C ILE A 143 -3.57 -8.78 -1.85
N ILE A 144 -4.14 -8.71 -3.06
CA ILE A 144 -5.59 -8.84 -3.23
C ILE A 144 -6.05 -10.24 -2.82
N GLU A 145 -5.36 -11.29 -3.23
CA GLU A 145 -5.67 -12.67 -2.84
C GLU A 145 -5.58 -12.87 -1.32
N SER A 146 -4.54 -12.34 -0.67
CA SER A 146 -4.40 -12.42 0.80
C SER A 146 -5.55 -11.72 1.52
N THR A 147 -6.02 -10.58 1.01
CA THR A 147 -7.15 -9.85 1.63
C THR A 147 -8.48 -10.58 1.51
N GLN A 148 -8.62 -11.49 0.56
CA GLN A 148 -9.80 -12.37 0.44
C GLN A 148 -9.73 -13.56 1.41
N LYS A 149 -8.52 -14.06 1.67
CA LYS A 149 -8.29 -15.24 2.52
C LYS A 149 -8.32 -14.93 4.03
N GLY A 150 -7.90 -13.72 4.43
CA GLY A 150 -7.83 -13.41 5.85
C GLY A 150 -7.26 -12.05 6.20
N LEU A 151 -6.84 -11.93 7.46
CA LEU A 151 -6.25 -10.70 7.97
C LEU A 151 -4.97 -10.37 7.22
N THR A 152 -4.91 -9.19 6.63
CA THR A 152 -3.78 -8.75 5.83
C THR A 152 -3.38 -7.33 6.21
N LEU A 153 -2.12 -7.14 6.54
CA LEU A 153 -1.49 -5.85 6.79
C LEU A 153 -0.68 -5.44 5.58
N VAL A 154 -0.91 -4.25 5.06
CA VAL A 154 -0.08 -3.69 3.99
C VAL A 154 0.54 -2.37 4.46
N SER A 155 1.87 -2.30 4.43
CA SER A 155 2.63 -1.08 4.68
C SER A 155 3.12 -0.51 3.34
N GLY A 156 2.93 0.79 3.14
CA GLY A 156 3.36 1.45 1.92
C GLY A 156 3.14 2.94 1.92
N THR A 157 3.51 3.59 0.83
CA THR A 157 3.26 5.02 0.65
C THR A 157 1.75 5.29 0.53
N PRO A 158 1.28 6.51 0.85
CA PRO A 158 -0.14 6.84 0.79
C PRO A 158 -0.80 6.54 -0.56
N CYS A 159 -0.11 6.80 -1.66
CA CYS A 159 -0.62 6.52 -3.01
C CYS A 159 -0.77 5.01 -3.28
N MET A 160 0.15 4.18 -2.79
CA MET A 160 0.07 2.72 -2.91
C MET A 160 -1.09 2.16 -2.10
N VAL A 161 -1.23 2.60 -0.86
CA VAL A 161 -2.36 2.22 0.00
C VAL A 161 -3.69 2.66 -0.62
N ALA A 162 -3.76 3.87 -1.16
CA ALA A 162 -4.95 4.37 -1.84
C ALA A 162 -5.29 3.54 -3.11
N ALA A 163 -4.26 3.14 -3.86
CA ALA A 163 -4.42 2.27 -5.04
C ALA A 163 -5.00 0.90 -4.65
N ILE A 164 -4.46 0.25 -3.62
CA ILE A 164 -4.95 -1.04 -3.10
C ILE A 164 -6.41 -0.90 -2.64
N ARG A 165 -6.76 0.17 -1.93
CA ARG A 165 -8.15 0.44 -1.51
C ARG A 165 -9.11 0.59 -2.68
N ASN A 166 -8.68 1.28 -3.74
CA ASN A 166 -9.47 1.43 -4.94
C ASN A 166 -9.68 0.08 -5.65
N LEU A 167 -8.63 -0.76 -5.75
CA LEU A 167 -8.73 -2.12 -6.28
C LEU A 167 -9.73 -2.96 -5.49
N GLN A 168 -9.60 -2.98 -4.17
CA GLN A 168 -10.50 -3.74 -3.30
C GLN A 168 -11.95 -3.29 -3.42
N ARG A 169 -12.20 -1.97 -3.53
CA ARG A 169 -13.55 -1.44 -3.73
C ARG A 169 -14.19 -1.93 -5.03
N ILE A 170 -13.39 -2.09 -6.09
CA ILE A 170 -13.88 -2.61 -7.36
C ILE A 170 -14.15 -4.11 -7.27
N ASN A 171 -13.25 -4.87 -6.64
CA ASN A 171 -13.39 -6.31 -6.49
C ASN A 171 -14.56 -6.69 -5.58
N ARG A 172 -14.78 -5.96 -4.47
CA ARG A 172 -15.95 -6.16 -3.59
C ARG A 172 -17.30 -6.04 -4.32
N LYS A 173 -17.41 -5.12 -5.27
CA LYS A 173 -18.63 -4.97 -6.06
C LYS A 173 -18.90 -6.19 -6.94
N LYS A 174 -17.88 -6.97 -7.27
CA LYS A 174 -18.01 -8.19 -8.07
C LYS A 174 -18.36 -9.42 -7.23
N GLU A 175 -17.90 -9.50 -5.99
CA GLU A 175 -17.91 -10.72 -5.17
C GLU A 175 -18.82 -10.68 -3.94
N GLY A 176 -19.41 -9.52 -3.59
CA GLY A 176 -20.35 -9.38 -2.44
C GLY A 176 -19.71 -9.63 -1.05
N GLY A 177 -18.39 -9.74 -0.95
CA GLY A 177 -17.69 -10.16 0.26
C GLY A 177 -17.12 -9.03 1.13
N HIS A 178 -16.91 -9.33 2.43
CA HIS A 178 -16.22 -8.47 3.37
C HIS A 178 -14.74 -8.89 3.48
N ALA A 179 -13.82 -8.09 2.93
CA ALA A 179 -12.40 -8.32 3.15
C ALA A 179 -11.95 -7.76 4.50
N HIS A 180 -11.22 -8.55 5.28
CA HIS A 180 -10.57 -8.15 6.53
C HIS A 180 -9.13 -7.73 6.23
N TYR A 181 -8.82 -6.43 6.29
CA TYR A 181 -7.45 -5.93 6.11
C TYR A 181 -7.21 -4.70 6.97
N GLN A 182 -5.95 -4.51 7.33
CA GLN A 182 -5.43 -3.28 7.91
C GLN A 182 -4.40 -2.69 6.95
N LEU A 183 -4.48 -1.39 6.72
CA LEU A 183 -3.57 -0.67 5.83
C LEU A 183 -2.82 0.36 6.65
N ILE A 184 -1.49 0.30 6.62
CA ILE A 184 -0.62 1.27 7.27
C ILE A 184 0.12 2.04 6.19
N THR A 185 0.13 3.37 6.29
CA THR A 185 0.91 4.24 5.41
C THR A 185 2.13 4.77 6.14
N SER A 186 3.27 4.77 5.49
CA SER A 186 4.43 5.56 5.90
C SER A 186 4.56 6.78 5.01
N ASN A 187 5.04 7.89 5.57
CA ASN A 187 5.22 9.11 4.81
C ASN A 187 6.41 8.97 3.86
N PRO A 188 6.25 9.15 2.55
CA PRO A 188 7.36 9.09 1.62
C PRO A 188 8.10 10.43 1.59
N ILE A 189 9.36 10.31 1.28
CA ILE A 189 10.34 11.33 1.02
C ILE A 189 9.84 12.35 0.01
N ASN A 190 9.98 13.61 0.37
CA ASN A 190 10.19 14.83 -0.44
C ASN A 190 9.70 14.88 -1.91
N ARG A 191 8.57 14.27 -2.25
CA ARG A 191 7.79 14.72 -3.39
C ARG A 191 6.57 15.47 -2.89
N PRO A 192 6.21 16.61 -3.49
CA PRO A 192 4.88 17.15 -3.29
C PRO A 192 3.89 16.11 -3.82
N ASP A 193 3.34 15.33 -2.90
CA ASP A 193 2.39 14.28 -3.26
C ASP A 193 1.06 14.96 -3.65
N PRO A 194 0.69 14.95 -4.92
CA PRO A 194 -0.55 15.58 -5.36
C PRO A 194 -1.79 14.90 -4.76
N CYS A 195 -1.62 13.72 -4.13
CA CYS A 195 -2.69 13.01 -3.47
C CYS A 195 -2.98 13.50 -2.05
N PHE A 196 -2.08 14.26 -1.41
CA PHE A 196 -2.18 14.63 0.01
C PHE A 196 -1.70 16.05 0.30
N HIS A 197 -2.51 17.05 -0.03
CA HIS A 197 -2.39 18.37 0.56
C HIS A 197 -3.00 18.38 1.97
N ARG A 198 -2.23 18.03 2.93
CA ARG A 198 -2.21 18.28 4.39
C ARG A 198 -1.75 17.03 5.10
N THR A 199 -0.47 16.99 5.38
CA THR A 199 0.16 15.92 6.15
C THR A 199 0.38 16.39 7.57
N SER A 200 -0.06 15.58 8.51
CA SER A 200 0.51 15.54 9.85
C SER A 200 1.95 14.99 9.76
N PRO A 201 2.93 15.51 10.51
CA PRO A 201 4.35 15.13 10.42
C PRO A 201 4.67 13.71 10.91
N ALA A 202 3.71 12.90 11.26
CA ALA A 202 3.89 11.50 11.62
C ALA A 202 2.72 10.69 11.06
N GLY A 203 2.80 10.40 9.76
CA GLY A 203 1.70 9.77 9.05
C GLY A 203 1.58 8.27 9.27
N LEU A 204 1.11 7.84 10.42
CA LEU A 204 0.51 6.52 10.59
C LEU A 204 -1.00 6.68 10.45
N VAL A 205 -1.57 6.24 9.34
CA VAL A 205 -3.03 6.16 9.19
C VAL A 205 -3.44 4.71 9.39
N LEU A 206 -3.88 4.39 10.60
CA LEU A 206 -4.57 3.14 10.91
C LEU A 206 -6.00 3.22 10.39
N LEU A 207 -6.33 2.40 9.42
CA LEU A 207 -7.68 2.29 8.89
C LEU A 207 -8.22 0.90 9.24
N GLY A 208 -8.61 0.74 10.51
CA GLY A 208 -9.36 -0.42 10.99
C GLY A 208 -10.86 -0.14 10.97
N ARG A 209 -11.66 -1.12 10.57
CA ARG A 209 -13.09 -1.11 10.85
C ARG A 209 -13.25 -1.55 12.31
N LYS A 210 -13.84 -0.70 13.15
CA LYS A 210 -14.28 -1.06 14.50
C LYS A 210 -15.25 -2.25 14.39
N LYS A 211 -14.81 -3.46 14.77
CA LYS A 211 -15.74 -4.45 15.27
C LYS A 211 -15.97 -4.10 16.73
N SER A 212 -17.21 -4.00 17.12
CA SER A 212 -17.65 -3.92 18.50
C SER A 212 -17.01 -5.05 19.30
N ASN A 213 -16.41 -4.70 20.45
CA ASN A 213 -15.98 -5.54 21.56
C ASN A 213 -14.93 -6.61 21.26
N ALA A 214 -13.67 -6.24 21.39
CA ALA A 214 -12.64 -7.05 22.04
C ALA A 214 -11.53 -6.10 22.53
N ASP A 215 -11.32 -6.15 23.80
CA ASP A 215 -10.39 -5.33 24.56
C ASP A 215 -8.95 -5.54 24.10
N PHE A 216 -8.31 -4.43 23.73
CA PHE A 216 -6.86 -4.36 23.69
C PHE A 216 -6.39 -3.84 25.07
N HIS A 217 -5.81 -4.71 25.84
CA HIS A 217 -4.97 -4.37 27.01
C HIS A 217 -3.53 -4.25 26.59
#